data_deea39f6618221c62c83e8661dd67931
#
_entry.id   deea39f6618221c62c83e8661dd67931
#
_cell.length_a   1.000
_cell.length_b   1.000
_cell.length_c   1.000
_cell.angle_alpha   90.00
_cell.angle_beta   90.00
_cell.angle_gamma   90.00
#
_symmetry.space_group_name_H-M   'P 1'
#
loop_
_entity.id
_entity.type
_entity.pdbx_description
1 polymer ?
#
loop_
_entity_poly.entity_id
_entity_poly.type
_entity_poly.pdbx_seq_one_letter_code
_entity_poly.pdbx_strand_id
1 'polypeptide(L)'
;MENFDLESHLQGVYSAFPEAKHRPLIGLTANYEGIDATLRERYYKQVVEAGGVPVIVPPVADTAVIINTLQQLDGLILTGGGDHNPLWMGEEPSPRLHNINRERDLAELLLVRLAFNRQIPMLGICRGIQTLAIALGGKVEQDIEQQVKHSQDADRSEPTHSVCLVKDSTLYNIYGSERIMVNSFHHQAVSQPGKRFRVIARSADNIIEAIESREYKSILGVQWHPEWLEAEGQKIFRWLVERADEFYAAKQFHARNLTLDTHCDTPMFFPQGVRFDHRDSRILVDLHKMTDGRQDATTMVAYLPQPKPGESFSSKVEFDVETPVQYADLIFDKIGDIVAQNSDYLAFARTPAQLYANKQSGRKSIMLGIENGLAIHHDLANVEHFAQRGIVYITLCHNGDNDICDSARGSNTHHGVSDFGEQVIREMNRLGLMVDLSHASEKSFYDALQISSTPIVCSHSSCRALCDVPRNLTDNQLRALAARGGVAQVTLYHGFLRKDGEADILDAIAHLEHAVSIVGIDHVGLGTDFDGDGGIRGLADSSELILFTQQLLRRKYSETDIAKIWGGNWLRVMRQVQESVK
;
A
#
# COMPACT_ATOMS: atom_id res chain seq x y z
N MET A 1 32.51 -34.34 -29.27
CA MET A 1 31.11 -34.81 -29.40
C MET A 1 30.31 -34.69 -28.10
N GLU A 2 30.96 -34.61 -26.94
CA GLU A 2 30.29 -34.46 -25.63
C GLU A 2 29.31 -33.26 -25.54
N ASN A 3 29.60 -32.15 -26.22
CA ASN A 3 28.72 -30.97 -26.22
C ASN A 3 27.39 -31.16 -26.97
N PHE A 4 27.21 -32.30 -27.66
CA PHE A 4 26.01 -32.63 -28.44
C PHE A 4 25.29 -33.88 -27.91
N ASP A 5 25.58 -34.28 -26.68
CA ASP A 5 24.92 -35.39 -26.00
C ASP A 5 23.82 -34.88 -25.04
N LEU A 6 22.59 -34.80 -25.56
CA LEU A 6 21.44 -34.36 -24.83
C LEU A 6 21.16 -35.22 -23.58
N GLU A 7 21.39 -36.55 -23.68
CA GLU A 7 21.10 -37.46 -22.56
C GLU A 7 22.04 -37.21 -21.38
N SER A 8 23.32 -36.91 -21.63
CA SER A 8 24.24 -36.49 -20.55
C SER A 8 23.82 -35.22 -19.89
N HIS A 9 23.31 -34.23 -20.64
CA HIS A 9 22.76 -32.98 -20.07
C HIS A 9 21.49 -33.25 -19.24
N LEU A 10 20.56 -34.07 -19.74
CA LEU A 10 19.34 -34.44 -19.02
C LEU A 10 19.63 -35.24 -17.73
N GLN A 11 20.63 -36.14 -17.74
CA GLN A 11 21.07 -36.82 -16.52
C GLN A 11 21.52 -35.83 -15.45
N GLY A 12 22.23 -34.76 -15.83
CA GLY A 12 22.59 -33.67 -14.93
C GLY A 12 21.36 -32.98 -14.28
N VAL A 13 20.29 -32.77 -15.06
CA VAL A 13 19.03 -32.24 -14.56
C VAL A 13 18.34 -33.23 -13.60
N TYR A 14 18.23 -34.49 -13.97
CA TYR A 14 17.55 -35.53 -13.19
C TYR A 14 18.34 -36.02 -11.97
N SER A 15 19.65 -35.75 -11.89
CA SER A 15 20.44 -35.99 -10.68
C SER A 15 20.25 -34.93 -9.60
N ALA A 16 19.62 -33.79 -9.94
CA ALA A 16 19.25 -32.73 -8.99
C ALA A 16 17.86 -32.97 -8.41
N PHE A 17 17.49 -32.18 -7.40
CA PHE A 17 16.15 -32.19 -6.84
C PHE A 17 15.12 -31.81 -7.93
N PRO A 18 13.92 -32.47 -7.99
CA PRO A 18 12.93 -32.19 -9.02
C PRO A 18 12.35 -30.76 -8.93
N GLU A 19 12.45 -30.14 -7.75
CA GLU A 19 11.99 -28.76 -7.50
C GLU A 19 13.20 -27.83 -7.40
N ALA A 20 13.27 -26.83 -8.28
CA ALA A 20 14.25 -25.77 -8.17
C ALA A 20 13.89 -24.83 -6.99
N LYS A 21 14.92 -24.34 -6.29
CA LYS A 21 14.74 -23.24 -5.34
C LYS A 21 14.12 -22.05 -6.07
N HIS A 22 13.09 -21.43 -5.44
CA HIS A 22 12.48 -20.24 -6.00
C HIS A 22 13.52 -19.15 -6.31
N ARG A 23 13.34 -18.50 -7.46
CA ARG A 23 14.06 -17.30 -7.88
C ARG A 23 13.05 -16.30 -8.44
N PRO A 24 13.13 -15.01 -8.09
CA PRO A 24 12.17 -14.02 -8.56
C PRO A 24 12.21 -13.84 -10.08
N LEU A 25 11.04 -13.64 -10.69
CA LEU A 25 10.88 -13.38 -12.10
C LEU A 25 11.11 -11.90 -12.40
N ILE A 26 12.17 -11.60 -13.17
CA ILE A 26 12.56 -10.23 -13.54
C ILE A 26 12.23 -9.99 -15.01
N GLY A 27 11.25 -9.12 -15.28
CA GLY A 27 10.94 -8.66 -16.62
C GLY A 27 12.04 -7.74 -17.14
N LEU A 28 12.43 -7.92 -18.41
CA LEU A 28 13.36 -7.03 -19.12
C LEU A 28 12.66 -6.50 -20.37
N THR A 29 12.51 -5.17 -20.49
CA THR A 29 11.89 -4.60 -21.69
C THR A 29 12.82 -4.76 -22.89
N ALA A 30 12.27 -5.25 -24.00
CA ALA A 30 13.03 -5.37 -25.25
C ALA A 30 13.09 -4.03 -25.99
N ASN A 31 14.20 -3.80 -26.70
CA ASN A 31 14.30 -2.74 -27.70
C ASN A 31 13.50 -3.16 -28.95
N TYR A 32 13.18 -2.21 -29.79
CA TYR A 32 12.48 -2.44 -31.06
C TYR A 32 13.34 -1.94 -32.22
N GLU A 33 13.76 -2.84 -33.09
CA GLU A 33 14.59 -2.55 -34.24
C GLU A 33 13.90 -3.04 -35.51
N GLY A 34 13.36 -2.11 -36.27
CA GLY A 34 12.60 -2.42 -37.48
C GLY A 34 11.30 -3.18 -37.18
N ILE A 35 11.35 -4.51 -37.32
CA ILE A 35 10.24 -5.43 -37.01
C ILE A 35 10.59 -6.39 -35.87
N ASP A 36 11.82 -6.33 -35.38
CA ASP A 36 12.35 -7.26 -34.40
C ASP A 36 12.39 -6.64 -32.99
N ALA A 37 11.96 -7.42 -31.99
CA ALA A 37 12.22 -7.10 -30.59
C ALA A 37 13.60 -7.66 -30.19
N THR A 38 14.52 -6.80 -29.79
CA THR A 38 15.90 -7.17 -29.48
C THR A 38 16.27 -6.88 -28.02
N LEU A 39 17.13 -7.71 -27.43
CA LEU A 39 17.67 -7.53 -26.09
C LEU A 39 19.15 -7.97 -26.05
N ARG A 40 20.03 -7.11 -25.55
CA ARG A 40 21.43 -7.45 -25.37
C ARG A 40 21.59 -8.47 -24.24
N GLU A 41 22.44 -9.48 -24.47
CA GLU A 41 22.66 -10.61 -23.55
C GLU A 41 23.15 -10.16 -22.15
N ARG A 42 23.88 -9.07 -22.04
CA ARG A 42 24.41 -8.55 -20.78
C ARG A 42 23.31 -8.30 -19.74
N TYR A 43 22.15 -7.79 -20.14
CA TYR A 43 21.04 -7.56 -19.21
C TYR A 43 20.56 -8.86 -18.56
N TYR A 44 20.22 -9.89 -19.36
CA TYR A 44 19.69 -11.13 -18.78
C TYR A 44 20.75 -11.96 -18.08
N LYS A 45 22.03 -11.91 -18.51
CA LYS A 45 23.14 -12.56 -17.81
C LYS A 45 23.33 -11.98 -16.40
N GLN A 46 23.31 -10.65 -16.25
CA GLN A 46 23.39 -10.01 -14.93
C GLN A 46 22.24 -10.41 -14.01
N VAL A 47 21.01 -10.56 -14.53
CA VAL A 47 19.88 -11.07 -13.74
C VAL A 47 20.12 -12.51 -13.26
N VAL A 48 20.60 -13.40 -14.14
CA VAL A 48 20.90 -14.80 -13.79
C VAL A 48 21.99 -14.86 -12.72
N GLU A 49 23.07 -14.10 -12.88
CA GLU A 49 24.17 -14.02 -11.91
C GLU A 49 23.73 -13.45 -10.55
N ALA A 50 22.74 -12.53 -10.56
CA ALA A 50 22.13 -12.00 -9.34
C ALA A 50 21.19 -13.00 -8.66
N GLY A 51 20.84 -14.12 -9.30
CA GLY A 51 19.95 -15.14 -8.77
C GLY A 51 18.49 -15.00 -9.20
N GLY A 52 18.18 -14.11 -10.14
CA GLY A 52 16.83 -13.96 -10.72
C GLY A 52 16.60 -14.85 -11.94
N VAL A 53 15.36 -14.91 -12.40
CA VAL A 53 14.95 -15.54 -13.67
C VAL A 53 14.54 -14.43 -14.65
N PRO A 54 15.28 -14.21 -15.73
CA PRO A 54 14.96 -13.17 -16.70
C PRO A 54 13.80 -13.58 -17.59
N VAL A 55 12.85 -12.66 -17.79
CA VAL A 55 11.70 -12.79 -18.68
C VAL A 55 11.72 -11.61 -19.66
N ILE A 56 11.79 -11.87 -20.96
CA ILE A 56 11.78 -10.81 -21.98
C ILE A 56 10.35 -10.31 -22.15
N VAL A 57 10.16 -9.00 -21.98
CA VAL A 57 8.89 -8.32 -22.14
C VAL A 57 8.90 -7.60 -23.51
N PRO A 58 8.06 -8.04 -24.46
CA PRO A 58 8.00 -7.42 -25.77
C PRO A 58 7.34 -6.01 -25.68
N PRO A 59 7.67 -5.09 -26.61
CA PRO A 59 7.12 -3.73 -26.64
C PRO A 59 5.69 -3.72 -27.20
N VAL A 60 4.75 -4.30 -26.48
CA VAL A 60 3.32 -4.41 -26.86
C VAL A 60 2.48 -3.59 -25.91
N ALA A 61 1.74 -2.62 -26.45
CA ALA A 61 0.90 -1.69 -25.68
C ALA A 61 -0.55 -2.20 -25.43
N ASP A 62 -0.79 -3.50 -25.58
CA ASP A 62 -2.08 -4.12 -25.24
C ASP A 62 -2.25 -4.20 -23.72
N THR A 63 -3.36 -3.65 -23.23
CA THR A 63 -3.64 -3.56 -21.79
C THR A 63 -3.72 -4.93 -21.12
N ALA A 64 -4.36 -5.92 -21.76
CA ALA A 64 -4.49 -7.25 -21.17
C ALA A 64 -3.14 -7.96 -21.11
N VAL A 65 -2.31 -7.82 -22.13
CA VAL A 65 -0.93 -8.35 -22.15
C VAL A 65 -0.10 -7.72 -21.04
N ILE A 66 -0.14 -6.40 -20.89
CA ILE A 66 0.62 -5.68 -19.84
C ILE A 66 0.17 -6.14 -18.44
N ILE A 67 -1.13 -6.19 -18.18
CA ILE A 67 -1.67 -6.58 -16.87
C ILE A 67 -1.27 -8.02 -16.53
N ASN A 68 -1.46 -8.97 -17.47
CA ASN A 68 -1.10 -10.37 -17.25
C ASN A 68 0.42 -10.55 -17.06
N THR A 69 1.24 -9.82 -17.80
CA THR A 69 2.69 -9.81 -17.63
C THR A 69 3.07 -9.36 -16.21
N LEU A 70 2.55 -8.20 -15.76
CA LEU A 70 2.85 -7.67 -14.42
C LEU A 70 2.35 -8.55 -13.28
N GLN A 71 1.30 -9.34 -13.49
CA GLN A 71 0.83 -10.30 -12.48
C GLN A 71 1.86 -11.40 -12.18
N GLN A 72 2.63 -11.80 -13.19
CA GLN A 72 3.64 -12.85 -13.06
C GLN A 72 4.98 -12.32 -12.51
N LEU A 73 5.35 -11.07 -12.86
CA LEU A 73 6.64 -10.51 -12.51
C LEU A 73 6.77 -10.20 -11.02
N ASP A 74 8.01 -10.33 -10.54
CA ASP A 74 8.43 -9.93 -9.19
C ASP A 74 9.31 -8.69 -9.21
N GLY A 75 9.91 -8.37 -10.37
CA GLY A 75 10.68 -7.16 -10.62
C GLY A 75 10.70 -6.80 -12.11
N LEU A 76 11.09 -5.56 -12.43
CA LEU A 76 11.12 -5.05 -13.81
C LEU A 76 12.40 -4.25 -14.07
N ILE A 77 13.07 -4.54 -15.16
CA ILE A 77 14.18 -3.74 -15.71
C ILE A 77 13.72 -3.05 -16.99
N LEU A 78 13.83 -1.73 -17.00
CA LEU A 78 13.66 -0.90 -18.18
C LEU A 78 15.04 -0.71 -18.80
N THR A 79 15.24 -1.25 -19.99
CA THR A 79 16.55 -1.29 -20.65
C THR A 79 16.89 -0.02 -21.41
N GLY A 80 18.17 0.15 -21.75
CA GLY A 80 18.64 1.23 -22.62
C GLY A 80 18.04 1.15 -24.03
N GLY A 81 18.24 2.20 -24.83
CA GLY A 81 17.72 2.27 -26.20
C GLY A 81 17.76 3.66 -26.81
N GLY A 82 17.00 3.89 -27.88
CA GLY A 82 16.84 5.19 -28.52
C GLY A 82 16.02 6.18 -27.71
N ASP A 83 15.83 7.37 -28.29
CA ASP A 83 15.20 8.51 -27.60
C ASP A 83 13.69 8.32 -27.40
N HIS A 84 13.16 8.98 -26.37
CA HIS A 84 11.72 9.09 -26.18
C HIS A 84 11.12 10.17 -27.08
N ASN A 85 9.88 9.97 -27.53
CA ASN A 85 9.13 11.03 -28.16
C ASN A 85 8.78 12.13 -27.12
N PRO A 86 9.29 13.36 -27.26
CA PRO A 86 9.08 14.42 -26.27
C PRO A 86 7.63 14.90 -26.17
N LEU A 87 6.76 14.54 -27.10
CA LEU A 87 5.33 14.79 -26.99
C LEU A 87 4.71 14.16 -25.74
N TRP A 88 5.31 13.10 -25.19
CA TRP A 88 4.90 12.53 -23.90
C TRP A 88 5.16 13.48 -22.71
N MET A 89 6.04 14.46 -22.90
CA MET A 89 6.35 15.51 -21.92
C MET A 89 5.67 16.86 -22.26
N GLY A 90 4.88 16.91 -23.36
CA GLY A 90 4.26 18.12 -23.86
C GLY A 90 5.26 19.07 -24.55
N GLU A 91 6.35 18.54 -25.11
CA GLU A 91 7.42 19.30 -25.77
C GLU A 91 7.53 18.95 -27.25
N GLU A 92 7.96 19.93 -28.07
CA GLU A 92 8.24 19.70 -29.50
C GLU A 92 9.59 18.97 -29.67
N PRO A 93 9.73 18.11 -30.71
CA PRO A 93 10.94 17.35 -30.94
C PRO A 93 12.12 18.20 -31.39
N SER A 94 13.26 18.05 -30.70
CA SER A 94 14.56 18.63 -31.12
C SER A 94 15.04 17.94 -32.41
N PRO A 95 15.74 18.70 -33.30
CA PRO A 95 16.34 18.12 -34.50
C PRO A 95 17.48 17.12 -34.23
N ARG A 96 17.91 16.98 -32.96
CA ARG A 96 18.98 16.06 -32.55
C ARG A 96 18.45 14.69 -32.07
N LEU A 97 17.14 14.50 -32.10
CA LEU A 97 16.52 13.22 -31.70
C LEU A 97 16.71 12.16 -32.76
N HIS A 98 16.89 10.91 -32.29
CA HIS A 98 17.01 9.75 -33.17
C HIS A 98 16.39 8.48 -32.55
N ASN A 99 15.99 7.56 -33.43
CA ASN A 99 15.49 6.25 -33.03
C ASN A 99 14.25 6.29 -32.10
N ILE A 100 13.35 7.26 -32.32
CA ILE A 100 12.07 7.33 -31.62
C ILE A 100 11.20 6.14 -32.04
N ASN A 101 10.64 5.43 -31.05
CA ASN A 101 9.71 4.34 -31.30
C ASN A 101 8.45 4.49 -30.42
N ARG A 102 7.33 4.84 -31.07
CA ARG A 102 6.05 5.11 -30.39
C ARG A 102 5.50 3.87 -29.65
N GLU A 103 5.65 2.68 -30.22
CA GLU A 103 5.10 1.46 -29.64
C GLU A 103 5.85 1.09 -28.38
N ARG A 104 7.18 1.18 -28.41
CA ARG A 104 8.02 0.98 -27.23
C ARG A 104 7.74 2.01 -26.14
N ASP A 105 7.64 3.29 -26.51
CA ASP A 105 7.32 4.36 -25.56
C ASP A 105 6.01 4.07 -24.83
N LEU A 106 4.91 3.84 -25.56
CA LEU A 106 3.61 3.62 -24.96
C LEU A 106 3.59 2.36 -24.07
N ALA A 107 4.17 1.26 -24.56
CA ALA A 107 4.25 0.02 -23.80
C ALA A 107 5.00 0.20 -22.48
N GLU A 108 6.20 0.81 -22.51
CA GLU A 108 7.02 1.01 -21.32
C GLU A 108 6.42 2.04 -20.35
N LEU A 109 5.82 3.13 -20.85
CA LEU A 109 5.14 4.13 -20.00
C LEU A 109 3.96 3.51 -19.24
N LEU A 110 3.15 2.67 -19.91
CA LEU A 110 2.06 1.93 -19.27
C LEU A 110 2.58 0.90 -18.26
N LEU A 111 3.61 0.13 -18.63
CA LEU A 111 4.27 -0.82 -17.73
C LEU A 111 4.75 -0.14 -16.44
N VAL A 112 5.44 1.01 -16.55
CA VAL A 112 5.93 1.76 -15.39
C VAL A 112 4.78 2.24 -14.51
N ARG A 113 3.74 2.85 -15.10
CA ARG A 113 2.59 3.36 -14.32
C ARG A 113 1.89 2.25 -13.56
N LEU A 114 1.64 1.11 -14.20
CA LEU A 114 0.96 -0.03 -13.59
C LEU A 114 1.86 -0.79 -12.60
N ALA A 115 3.16 -0.93 -12.88
CA ALA A 115 4.12 -1.51 -11.95
C ALA A 115 4.29 -0.64 -10.69
N PHE A 116 4.35 0.69 -10.86
CA PHE A 116 4.39 1.66 -9.75
C PHE A 116 3.19 1.52 -8.83
N ASN A 117 1.98 1.44 -9.38
CA ASN A 117 0.75 1.26 -8.60
C ASN A 117 0.71 -0.07 -7.85
N ARG A 118 1.37 -1.11 -8.36
CA ARG A 118 1.42 -2.48 -7.80
C ARG A 118 2.63 -2.72 -6.90
N GLN A 119 3.44 -1.71 -6.66
CA GLN A 119 4.64 -1.76 -5.81
C GLN A 119 5.71 -2.73 -6.34
N ILE A 120 5.71 -3.05 -7.64
CA ILE A 120 6.71 -3.93 -8.26
C ILE A 120 8.07 -3.21 -8.25
N PRO A 121 9.15 -3.84 -7.75
CA PRO A 121 10.50 -3.29 -7.81
C PRO A 121 10.95 -3.01 -9.24
N MET A 122 11.54 -1.84 -9.48
CA MET A 122 11.97 -1.43 -10.82
C MET A 122 13.40 -0.90 -10.84
N LEU A 123 14.14 -1.24 -11.90
CA LEU A 123 15.43 -0.66 -12.24
C LEU A 123 15.36 -0.06 -13.65
N GLY A 124 15.58 1.24 -13.78
CA GLY A 124 15.71 1.94 -15.07
C GLY A 124 17.18 2.14 -15.43
N ILE A 125 17.62 1.69 -16.61
CA ILE A 125 19.01 1.81 -17.09
C ILE A 125 19.05 2.67 -18.36
N CYS A 126 19.82 3.74 -18.35
CA CYS A 126 20.03 4.71 -19.44
C CYS A 126 18.67 5.29 -19.93
N ARG A 127 18.12 4.83 -21.05
CA ARG A 127 16.76 5.18 -21.46
C ARG A 127 15.72 4.84 -20.38
N GLY A 128 15.93 3.77 -19.61
CA GLY A 128 15.02 3.32 -18.57
C GLY A 128 14.84 4.30 -17.40
N ILE A 129 15.87 5.05 -16.98
CA ILE A 129 15.71 6.12 -15.98
C ILE A 129 14.83 7.24 -16.53
N GLN A 130 14.97 7.53 -17.83
CA GLN A 130 14.18 8.54 -18.53
C GLN A 130 12.71 8.10 -18.62
N THR A 131 12.47 6.80 -18.95
CA THR A 131 11.11 6.20 -18.93
C THR A 131 10.46 6.34 -17.57
N LEU A 132 11.19 6.04 -16.47
CA LEU A 132 10.69 6.23 -15.10
C LEU A 132 10.27 7.67 -14.84
N ALA A 133 11.12 8.64 -15.21
CA ALA A 133 10.83 10.05 -15.00
C ALA A 133 9.59 10.49 -15.80
N ILE A 134 9.54 10.23 -17.11
CA ILE A 134 8.44 10.63 -18.00
C ILE A 134 7.11 10.00 -17.52
N ALA A 135 7.10 8.71 -17.26
CA ALA A 135 5.89 8.00 -16.85
C ALA A 135 5.26 8.58 -15.57
N LEU A 136 6.06 9.20 -14.69
CA LEU A 136 5.63 9.72 -13.39
C LEU A 136 5.68 11.25 -13.31
N GLY A 137 5.62 11.92 -14.48
CA GLY A 137 5.44 13.36 -14.61
C GLY A 137 6.73 14.18 -14.52
N GLY A 138 7.87 13.55 -14.73
CA GLY A 138 9.17 14.21 -14.91
C GLY A 138 9.44 14.61 -16.36
N LYS A 139 10.66 15.14 -16.60
CA LYS A 139 11.12 15.60 -17.91
C LYS A 139 12.54 15.15 -18.19
N VAL A 140 12.85 15.02 -19.47
CA VAL A 140 14.16 14.65 -20.02
C VAL A 140 14.68 15.80 -20.88
N GLU A 141 15.93 16.19 -20.69
CA GLU A 141 16.64 17.06 -21.61
C GLU A 141 16.93 16.31 -22.91
N GLN A 142 16.45 16.86 -24.03
CA GLN A 142 16.48 16.18 -25.32
C GLN A 142 17.87 16.10 -25.94
N ASP A 143 18.81 16.95 -25.49
CA ASP A 143 20.22 16.95 -25.86
C ASP A 143 21.00 17.80 -24.86
N ILE A 144 21.78 17.14 -23.98
CA ILE A 144 22.46 17.78 -22.86
C ILE A 144 23.65 18.63 -23.30
N GLU A 145 23.82 19.80 -22.68
CA GLU A 145 25.07 20.58 -22.81
C GLU A 145 26.15 19.90 -21.94
N GLN A 146 27.20 19.39 -22.59
CA GLN A 146 28.21 18.56 -21.95
C GLN A 146 29.51 19.34 -21.68
N GLN A 147 29.99 19.30 -20.44
CA GLN A 147 31.37 19.63 -20.07
C GLN A 147 32.19 18.37 -19.75
N VAL A 148 31.50 17.26 -19.47
CA VAL A 148 32.04 15.90 -19.35
C VAL A 148 31.52 15.09 -20.52
N LYS A 149 32.32 14.17 -21.05
CA LYS A 149 31.91 13.33 -22.18
C LYS A 149 30.96 12.23 -21.72
N HIS A 150 29.65 12.39 -21.99
CA HIS A 150 28.59 11.42 -21.66
C HIS A 150 28.34 10.36 -22.75
N SER A 151 28.95 10.52 -23.92
CA SER A 151 28.98 9.48 -24.97
C SER A 151 30.43 9.12 -25.23
N GLN A 152 30.94 8.10 -24.52
CA GLN A 152 32.34 7.70 -24.56
C GLN A 152 32.74 7.04 -25.88
N ASP A 153 33.99 7.23 -26.31
CA ASP A 153 34.64 6.51 -27.41
C ASP A 153 35.63 5.46 -26.85
N ALA A 154 35.18 4.70 -25.87
CA ALA A 154 35.94 3.65 -25.20
C ALA A 154 35.13 2.35 -25.17
N ASP A 155 35.74 1.26 -24.74
CA ASP A 155 35.01 0.00 -24.52
C ASP A 155 33.85 0.21 -23.52
N ARG A 156 32.79 -0.54 -23.71
CA ARG A 156 31.60 -0.40 -22.87
C ARG A 156 31.82 -0.74 -21.41
N SER A 157 32.79 -1.58 -21.12
CA SER A 157 33.22 -1.97 -19.76
C SER A 157 34.15 -0.95 -19.11
N GLU A 158 34.64 0.06 -19.86
CA GLU A 158 35.58 1.07 -19.35
C GLU A 158 34.81 2.20 -18.63
N PRO A 159 35.04 2.44 -17.32
CA PRO A 159 34.50 3.61 -16.64
C PRO A 159 35.22 4.89 -17.11
N THR A 160 34.47 5.91 -17.53
CA THR A 160 35.06 7.11 -18.15
C THR A 160 34.85 8.39 -17.37
N HIS A 161 33.84 8.46 -16.50
CA HIS A 161 33.66 9.62 -15.62
C HIS A 161 33.15 9.23 -14.24
N SER A 162 33.23 10.17 -13.30
CA SER A 162 32.76 9.97 -11.94
C SER A 162 31.39 10.56 -11.70
N VAL A 163 30.62 9.91 -10.84
CA VAL A 163 29.37 10.45 -10.28
C VAL A 163 29.45 10.56 -8.76
N CYS A 164 28.89 11.63 -8.21
CA CYS A 164 28.79 11.87 -6.76
C CYS A 164 27.44 11.36 -6.26
N LEU A 165 27.46 10.52 -5.24
CA LEU A 165 26.29 9.91 -4.63
C LEU A 165 25.83 10.69 -3.41
N VAL A 166 24.51 10.82 -3.25
CA VAL A 166 23.92 11.44 -2.05
C VAL A 166 24.01 10.44 -0.89
N LYS A 167 24.49 10.89 0.28
CA LYS A 167 24.44 10.11 1.52
C LYS A 167 23.01 9.69 1.83
N ASP A 168 22.84 8.54 2.45
CA ASP A 168 21.53 7.95 2.78
C ASP A 168 20.65 7.59 1.56
N SER A 169 21.26 7.51 0.36
CA SER A 169 20.61 6.98 -0.83
C SER A 169 20.79 5.47 -0.98
N THR A 170 19.92 4.84 -1.78
CA THR A 170 20.06 3.43 -2.14
C THR A 170 21.43 3.13 -2.75
N LEU A 171 21.91 3.96 -3.67
CA LEU A 171 23.23 3.77 -4.29
C LEU A 171 24.38 3.93 -3.31
N TYR A 172 24.31 4.90 -2.38
CA TYR A 172 25.30 5.04 -1.33
C TYR A 172 25.40 3.77 -0.47
N ASN A 173 24.24 3.21 -0.11
CA ASN A 173 24.20 1.95 0.66
C ASN A 173 24.73 0.74 -0.13
N ILE A 174 24.50 0.70 -1.45
CA ILE A 174 25.00 -0.37 -2.34
C ILE A 174 26.53 -0.30 -2.51
N TYR A 175 27.08 0.90 -2.71
CA TYR A 175 28.49 1.08 -3.05
C TYR A 175 29.40 1.38 -1.84
N GLY A 176 28.84 1.92 -0.75
CA GLY A 176 29.60 2.34 0.43
C GLY A 176 30.55 3.52 0.16
N SER A 177 30.29 4.35 -0.85
CA SER A 177 31.14 5.44 -1.29
C SER A 177 30.33 6.65 -1.73
N GLU A 178 30.86 7.87 -1.50
CA GLU A 178 30.27 9.12 -1.99
C GLU A 178 30.59 9.37 -3.48
N ARG A 179 31.53 8.64 -4.07
CA ARG A 179 31.93 8.80 -5.47
C ARG A 179 32.24 7.43 -6.08
N ILE A 180 31.71 7.18 -7.27
CA ILE A 180 31.99 6.01 -8.08
C ILE A 180 32.38 6.41 -9.50
N MET A 181 33.04 5.51 -10.23
CA MET A 181 33.35 5.66 -11.63
C MET A 181 32.34 4.87 -12.47
N VAL A 182 31.82 5.46 -13.54
CA VAL A 182 30.81 4.86 -14.42
C VAL A 182 31.18 4.97 -15.90
N ASN A 183 30.61 4.08 -16.72
CA ASN A 183 30.61 4.20 -18.17
C ASN A 183 29.46 5.10 -18.64
N SER A 184 29.47 5.59 -19.87
CA SER A 184 28.47 6.54 -20.33
C SER A 184 28.24 6.49 -21.84
N PHE A 185 26.96 6.35 -22.26
CA PHE A 185 26.55 6.24 -23.66
C PHE A 185 25.22 6.95 -23.90
N HIS A 186 25.11 8.22 -23.48
CA HIS A 186 23.88 9.00 -23.64
C HIS A 186 24.16 10.43 -24.04
N HIS A 187 23.21 11.06 -24.73
CA HIS A 187 23.17 12.49 -25.02
C HIS A 187 21.92 13.16 -24.43
N GLN A 188 21.05 12.34 -23.82
CA GLN A 188 19.86 12.78 -23.08
C GLN A 188 20.02 12.43 -21.62
N ALA A 189 19.39 13.20 -20.73
CA ALA A 189 19.33 12.92 -19.30
C ALA A 189 18.03 13.44 -18.69
N VAL A 190 17.64 12.89 -17.53
CA VAL A 190 16.54 13.45 -16.75
C VAL A 190 16.89 14.87 -16.33
N SER A 191 16.05 15.85 -16.72
CA SER A 191 16.17 17.24 -16.29
C SER A 191 15.33 17.55 -15.05
N GLN A 192 14.14 16.94 -14.96
CA GLN A 192 13.23 17.03 -13.83
C GLN A 192 12.75 15.63 -13.47
N PRO A 193 13.06 15.10 -12.26
CA PRO A 193 12.68 13.74 -11.89
C PRO A 193 11.19 13.58 -11.58
N GLY A 194 10.43 14.68 -11.49
CA GLY A 194 9.05 14.68 -11.04
C GLY A 194 8.92 14.60 -9.51
N LYS A 195 7.68 14.66 -9.01
CA LYS A 195 7.42 14.71 -7.56
C LYS A 195 7.68 13.37 -6.83
N ARG A 196 7.63 12.25 -7.56
CA ARG A 196 7.74 10.89 -7.01
C ARG A 196 9.19 10.44 -6.78
N PHE A 197 10.17 11.16 -7.37
CA PHE A 197 11.58 10.79 -7.28
C PHE A 197 12.42 11.88 -6.62
N ARG A 198 13.54 11.48 -6.04
CA ARG A 198 14.65 12.36 -5.66
C ARG A 198 15.89 12.03 -6.47
N VAL A 199 16.70 13.04 -6.75
CA VAL A 199 18.02 12.87 -7.37
C VAL A 199 18.98 12.34 -6.30
N ILE A 200 19.70 11.28 -6.64
CA ILE A 200 20.65 10.63 -5.74
C ILE A 200 22.07 10.52 -6.29
N ALA A 201 22.28 10.90 -7.56
CA ALA A 201 23.62 11.00 -8.12
C ALA A 201 23.68 12.07 -9.21
N ARG A 202 24.84 12.75 -9.27
CA ARG A 202 25.18 13.72 -10.34
C ARG A 202 26.61 13.57 -10.80
N SER A 203 26.84 13.85 -12.10
CA SER A 203 28.18 14.01 -12.69
C SER A 203 28.83 15.33 -12.27
N ALA A 204 30.11 15.52 -12.65
CA ALA A 204 30.86 16.74 -12.35
C ALA A 204 30.30 18.00 -13.00
N ASP A 205 29.62 17.88 -14.13
CA ASP A 205 28.91 18.95 -14.83
C ASP A 205 27.42 19.04 -14.46
N ASN A 206 27.05 18.44 -13.31
CA ASN A 206 25.74 18.54 -12.69
C ASN A 206 24.59 17.83 -13.44
N ILE A 207 24.88 16.97 -14.42
CA ILE A 207 23.86 16.13 -15.05
C ILE A 207 23.33 15.10 -14.04
N ILE A 208 22.01 14.85 -14.05
CA ILE A 208 21.37 13.84 -13.21
C ILE A 208 21.76 12.45 -13.72
N GLU A 209 22.43 11.69 -12.86
CA GLU A 209 22.91 10.34 -13.16
C GLU A 209 22.11 9.25 -12.47
N ALA A 210 21.39 9.57 -11.39
CA ALA A 210 20.47 8.60 -10.77
C ALA A 210 19.34 9.27 -9.99
N ILE A 211 18.22 8.54 -9.96
CA ILE A 211 17.01 8.87 -9.19
C ILE A 211 16.51 7.66 -8.41
N GLU A 212 15.84 7.89 -7.28
CA GLU A 212 15.13 6.86 -6.52
C GLU A 212 13.76 7.35 -6.04
N SER A 213 12.86 6.42 -5.71
CA SER A 213 11.54 6.75 -5.18
C SER A 213 11.60 7.44 -3.82
N ARG A 214 10.71 8.44 -3.60
CA ARG A 214 10.49 9.09 -2.29
C ARG A 214 9.52 8.33 -1.39
N GLU A 215 8.84 7.29 -1.89
CA GLU A 215 7.64 6.72 -1.29
C GLU A 215 7.86 5.29 -0.77
N TYR A 216 9.07 4.95 -0.34
CA TYR A 216 9.43 3.59 0.13
C TYR A 216 9.28 2.48 -0.92
N LYS A 217 8.96 2.82 -2.17
CA LYS A 217 8.92 1.86 -3.28
C LYS A 217 10.33 1.51 -3.73
N SER A 218 10.56 0.26 -4.03
CA SER A 218 11.87 -0.24 -4.50
C SER A 218 12.11 0.12 -5.97
N ILE A 219 12.31 1.41 -6.26
CA ILE A 219 12.50 1.93 -7.61
C ILE A 219 13.78 2.75 -7.68
N LEU A 220 14.66 2.37 -8.60
CA LEU A 220 15.96 2.98 -8.84
C LEU A 220 16.13 3.21 -10.34
N GLY A 221 16.63 4.38 -10.74
CA GLY A 221 17.05 4.66 -12.11
C GLY A 221 18.50 5.13 -12.13
N VAL A 222 19.29 4.61 -13.09
CA VAL A 222 20.68 5.04 -13.34
C VAL A 222 20.86 5.39 -14.81
N GLN A 223 21.63 6.44 -15.11
CA GLN A 223 21.84 6.92 -16.47
C GLN A 223 22.96 6.16 -17.17
N TRP A 224 23.91 5.61 -16.43
CA TRP A 224 24.98 4.77 -16.97
C TRP A 224 24.50 3.34 -17.24
N HIS A 225 25.44 2.47 -17.72
CA HIS A 225 25.17 1.09 -18.11
C HIS A 225 25.85 0.09 -17.17
N PRO A 226 25.26 -0.23 -16.00
CA PRO A 226 25.84 -1.15 -15.04
C PRO A 226 25.99 -2.57 -15.58
N GLU A 227 25.21 -2.99 -16.57
CA GLU A 227 25.28 -4.31 -17.19
C GLU A 227 26.64 -4.61 -17.85
N TRP A 228 27.47 -3.59 -18.07
CA TRP A 228 28.82 -3.71 -18.63
C TRP A 228 29.93 -3.59 -17.59
N LEU A 229 29.63 -3.19 -16.34
CA LEU A 229 30.62 -2.88 -15.29
C LEU A 229 30.93 -4.08 -14.36
N GLU A 230 30.86 -5.31 -14.87
CA GLU A 230 31.22 -6.54 -14.14
C GLU A 230 30.76 -6.54 -12.66
N ALA A 231 31.71 -6.75 -11.71
CA ALA A 231 31.40 -6.86 -10.29
C ALA A 231 30.76 -5.59 -9.69
N GLU A 232 31.14 -4.40 -10.15
CA GLU A 232 30.55 -3.15 -9.65
C GLU A 232 29.10 -2.97 -10.16
N GLY A 233 28.86 -3.29 -11.42
CA GLY A 233 27.51 -3.26 -11.98
C GLY A 233 26.59 -4.30 -11.38
N GLN A 234 27.12 -5.48 -11.08
CA GLN A 234 26.38 -6.60 -10.47
C GLN A 234 25.73 -6.25 -9.13
N LYS A 235 26.28 -5.30 -8.36
CA LYS A 235 25.70 -4.83 -7.08
C LYS A 235 24.29 -4.29 -7.25
N ILE A 236 24.01 -3.52 -8.30
CA ILE A 236 22.67 -2.96 -8.58
C ILE A 236 21.69 -4.07 -8.97
N PHE A 237 22.11 -5.05 -9.77
CA PHE A 237 21.25 -6.18 -10.14
C PHE A 237 20.91 -7.06 -8.93
N ARG A 238 21.86 -7.30 -8.02
CA ARG A 238 21.61 -8.00 -6.76
C ARG A 238 20.59 -7.24 -5.90
N TRP A 239 20.75 -5.92 -5.78
CA TRP A 239 19.75 -5.10 -5.08
C TRP A 239 18.35 -5.30 -5.65
N LEU A 240 18.17 -5.24 -6.99
CA LEU A 240 16.86 -5.45 -7.60
C LEU A 240 16.30 -6.83 -7.31
N VAL A 241 17.13 -7.87 -7.47
CA VAL A 241 16.71 -9.28 -7.25
C VAL A 241 16.32 -9.50 -5.78
N GLU A 242 17.06 -8.93 -4.82
CA GLU A 242 16.70 -8.98 -3.40
C GLU A 242 15.36 -8.28 -3.12
N ARG A 243 15.13 -7.11 -3.71
CA ARG A 243 13.84 -6.39 -3.58
C ARG A 243 12.70 -7.18 -4.24
N ALA A 244 12.95 -7.83 -5.36
CA ALA A 244 11.99 -8.69 -6.04
C ALA A 244 11.64 -9.93 -5.22
N ASP A 245 12.61 -10.54 -4.54
CA ASP A 245 12.37 -11.67 -3.63
C ASP A 245 11.51 -11.27 -2.42
N GLU A 246 11.78 -10.08 -1.83
CA GLU A 246 10.92 -9.52 -0.78
C GLU A 246 9.50 -9.23 -1.26
N PHE A 247 9.35 -8.70 -2.48
CA PHE A 247 8.04 -8.47 -3.08
C PHE A 247 7.31 -9.78 -3.33
N TYR A 248 8.00 -10.78 -3.87
CA TYR A 248 7.44 -12.12 -4.05
C TYR A 248 6.97 -12.72 -2.72
N ALA A 249 7.77 -12.64 -1.66
CA ALA A 249 7.39 -13.17 -0.34
C ALA A 249 6.11 -12.48 0.18
N ALA A 250 6.00 -11.15 0.05
CA ALA A 250 4.79 -10.42 0.42
C ALA A 250 3.60 -10.78 -0.48
N LYS A 251 3.82 -10.92 -1.79
CA LYS A 251 2.81 -11.37 -2.77
C LYS A 251 2.26 -12.75 -2.42
N GLN A 252 3.12 -13.69 -2.05
CA GLN A 252 2.73 -15.03 -1.62
C GLN A 252 1.98 -15.01 -0.29
N PHE A 253 2.40 -14.18 0.66
CA PHE A 253 1.67 -13.99 1.91
C PHE A 253 0.22 -13.54 1.64
N HIS A 254 0.02 -12.47 0.86
CA HIS A 254 -1.32 -11.96 0.52
C HIS A 254 -2.17 -12.97 -0.28
N ALA A 255 -1.54 -13.84 -1.08
CA ALA A 255 -2.26 -14.90 -1.79
C ALA A 255 -2.83 -15.97 -0.83
N ARG A 256 -2.07 -16.34 0.21
CA ARG A 256 -2.45 -17.40 1.15
C ARG A 256 -3.26 -16.91 2.34
N ASN A 257 -3.01 -15.69 2.82
CA ASN A 257 -3.59 -15.16 4.05
C ASN A 257 -4.60 -14.06 3.75
N LEU A 258 -5.62 -13.94 4.59
CA LEU A 258 -6.62 -12.87 4.50
C LEU A 258 -6.01 -11.54 4.95
N THR A 259 -6.19 -10.49 4.17
CA THR A 259 -5.81 -9.13 4.50
C THR A 259 -7.05 -8.27 4.67
N LEU A 260 -7.24 -7.78 5.89
CA LEU A 260 -8.41 -7.01 6.31
C LEU A 260 -7.98 -5.65 6.85
N ASP A 261 -8.59 -4.59 6.33
CA ASP A 261 -8.61 -3.27 6.93
C ASP A 261 -9.89 -3.09 7.76
N THR A 262 -9.75 -2.70 9.01
CA THR A 262 -10.85 -2.70 9.97
C THR A 262 -11.63 -1.38 10.01
N HIS A 263 -11.16 -0.33 9.30
CA HIS A 263 -11.83 0.97 9.29
C HIS A 263 -11.49 1.79 8.05
N CYS A 264 -12.52 2.22 7.32
CA CYS A 264 -12.40 3.00 6.10
C CYS A 264 -13.61 3.93 5.92
N ASP A 265 -13.33 5.22 5.68
CA ASP A 265 -14.34 6.30 5.56
C ASP A 265 -14.64 6.69 4.10
N THR A 266 -14.31 5.87 3.13
CA THR A 266 -14.64 6.12 1.71
C THR A 266 -16.09 6.56 1.50
N PRO A 267 -17.10 6.06 2.24
CA PRO A 267 -18.47 6.52 2.10
C PRO A 267 -18.70 8.01 2.37
N MET A 268 -17.81 8.70 3.10
CA MET A 268 -17.87 10.15 3.30
C MET A 268 -17.82 10.94 1.96
N PHE A 269 -17.22 10.36 0.94
CA PHE A 269 -17.06 10.97 -0.39
C PHE A 269 -18.21 10.66 -1.38
N PHE A 270 -19.21 9.88 -0.98
CA PHE A 270 -20.36 9.57 -1.84
C PHE A 270 -21.16 10.78 -2.32
N PRO A 271 -21.33 11.87 -1.52
CA PRO A 271 -21.97 13.09 -2.03
C PRO A 271 -21.24 13.71 -3.22
N GLN A 272 -19.94 13.51 -3.32
CA GLN A 272 -19.08 14.05 -4.39
C GLN A 272 -19.12 13.20 -5.68
N GLY A 273 -19.93 12.14 -5.73
CA GLY A 273 -20.08 11.27 -6.89
C GLY A 273 -18.81 10.47 -7.23
N VAL A 274 -18.07 10.02 -6.21
CA VAL A 274 -16.90 9.16 -6.40
C VAL A 274 -17.31 7.78 -6.93
N ARG A 275 -16.41 7.13 -7.67
CA ARG A 275 -16.65 5.85 -8.31
C ARG A 275 -15.73 4.78 -7.78
N PHE A 276 -16.29 3.88 -6.99
CA PHE A 276 -15.54 2.76 -6.40
C PHE A 276 -15.05 1.73 -7.43
N ASP A 277 -15.75 1.60 -8.54
CA ASP A 277 -15.40 0.72 -9.67
C ASP A 277 -14.32 1.29 -10.61
N HIS A 278 -13.86 2.51 -10.37
CA HIS A 278 -12.81 3.18 -11.12
C HIS A 278 -11.67 3.55 -10.17
N ARG A 279 -10.44 3.68 -10.72
CA ARG A 279 -9.34 4.27 -9.94
C ARG A 279 -9.57 5.77 -9.80
N ASP A 280 -10.23 6.17 -8.71
CA ASP A 280 -10.59 7.56 -8.42
C ASP A 280 -9.53 8.20 -7.50
N SER A 281 -8.91 9.30 -7.94
CA SER A 281 -7.87 9.99 -7.18
C SER A 281 -8.39 10.75 -5.94
N ARG A 282 -9.70 10.88 -5.79
CA ARG A 282 -10.35 11.58 -4.68
C ARG A 282 -10.55 10.72 -3.45
N ILE A 283 -10.46 9.39 -3.59
CA ILE A 283 -10.63 8.42 -2.50
C ILE A 283 -9.39 7.53 -2.39
N LEU A 284 -9.11 7.02 -1.20
CA LEU A 284 -7.94 6.19 -0.92
C LEU A 284 -8.23 4.69 -1.07
N VAL A 285 -9.50 4.30 -1.06
CA VAL A 285 -9.93 2.91 -1.27
C VAL A 285 -10.90 2.84 -2.43
N ASP A 286 -10.53 2.10 -3.46
CA ASP A 286 -11.40 1.70 -4.57
C ASP A 286 -11.03 0.29 -5.04
N LEU A 287 -11.84 -0.30 -5.91
CA LEU A 287 -11.65 -1.69 -6.36
C LEU A 287 -10.28 -1.91 -7.03
N HIS A 288 -9.78 -0.92 -7.79
CA HIS A 288 -8.47 -0.99 -8.44
C HIS A 288 -7.33 -0.90 -7.42
N LYS A 289 -7.40 0.01 -6.45
CA LYS A 289 -6.40 0.14 -5.39
C LYS A 289 -6.37 -1.10 -4.49
N MET A 290 -7.54 -1.62 -4.09
CA MET A 290 -7.62 -2.89 -3.36
C MET A 290 -7.01 -4.06 -4.16
N THR A 291 -7.13 -4.03 -5.49
CA THR A 291 -6.55 -5.07 -6.36
C THR A 291 -5.04 -4.92 -6.48
N ASP A 292 -4.55 -3.71 -6.72
CA ASP A 292 -3.12 -3.42 -6.83
C ASP A 292 -2.39 -3.70 -5.51
N GLY A 293 -2.99 -3.33 -4.35
CA GLY A 293 -2.44 -3.58 -3.00
C GLY A 293 -2.71 -4.97 -2.45
N ARG A 294 -3.41 -5.84 -3.20
CA ARG A 294 -3.77 -7.20 -2.80
C ARG A 294 -4.54 -7.27 -1.47
N GLN A 295 -5.40 -6.29 -1.24
CA GLN A 295 -6.31 -6.24 -0.11
C GLN A 295 -7.54 -7.10 -0.37
N ASP A 296 -7.92 -7.96 0.58
CA ASP A 296 -9.07 -8.86 0.45
C ASP A 296 -10.35 -8.26 1.01
N ALA A 297 -10.24 -7.47 2.08
CA ALA A 297 -11.41 -6.95 2.78
C ALA A 297 -11.17 -5.56 3.37
N THR A 298 -12.24 -4.77 3.45
CA THR A 298 -12.28 -3.51 4.20
C THR A 298 -13.62 -3.35 4.91
N THR A 299 -13.64 -2.63 6.04
CA THR A 299 -14.88 -2.24 6.70
C THR A 299 -15.20 -0.79 6.31
N MET A 300 -16.25 -0.62 5.52
CA MET A 300 -16.79 0.70 5.18
C MET A 300 -17.75 1.14 6.26
N VAL A 301 -17.52 2.32 6.82
CA VAL A 301 -18.37 2.85 7.88
C VAL A 301 -19.34 3.91 7.38
N ALA A 302 -20.51 3.94 7.97
CA ALA A 302 -21.34 5.14 7.99
C ALA A 302 -20.78 6.06 9.08
N TYR A 303 -19.98 7.04 8.66
CA TYR A 303 -19.48 8.10 9.54
C TYR A 303 -20.56 9.16 9.77
N LEU A 304 -20.85 9.46 11.03
CA LEU A 304 -21.82 10.49 11.39
C LEU A 304 -21.12 11.68 12.05
N PRO A 305 -21.08 12.85 11.38
CA PRO A 305 -20.49 14.04 11.98
C PRO A 305 -21.24 14.46 13.24
N GLN A 306 -20.51 14.78 14.32
CA GLN A 306 -21.08 15.22 15.58
C GLN A 306 -21.49 16.70 15.48
N PRO A 307 -22.80 17.06 15.60
CA PRO A 307 -23.23 18.45 15.64
C PRO A 307 -22.74 19.13 16.93
N LYS A 308 -22.45 20.42 16.84
CA LYS A 308 -22.21 21.23 18.04
C LYS A 308 -23.53 21.48 18.75
N PRO A 309 -23.52 21.83 20.07
CA PRO A 309 -24.72 22.19 20.78
C PRO A 309 -25.51 23.29 20.05
N GLY A 310 -26.79 23.03 19.76
CA GLY A 310 -27.68 23.94 19.03
C GLY A 310 -27.66 23.83 17.50
N GLU A 311 -26.82 22.98 16.92
CA GLU A 311 -26.84 22.68 15.49
C GLU A 311 -27.67 21.42 15.21
N SER A 312 -28.35 21.37 14.03
CA SER A 312 -29.05 20.18 13.59
C SER A 312 -28.07 19.23 12.89
N PHE A 313 -28.30 17.91 12.95
CA PHE A 313 -27.55 16.93 12.22
C PHE A 313 -27.59 17.14 10.68
N SER A 314 -28.79 17.46 10.16
CA SER A 314 -29.00 17.73 8.74
C SER A 314 -28.14 18.89 8.20
N SER A 315 -27.72 19.83 9.05
CA SER A 315 -26.81 20.90 8.64
C SER A 315 -25.34 20.47 8.47
N LYS A 316 -24.99 19.25 8.87
CA LYS A 316 -23.61 18.71 8.85
C LYS A 316 -23.36 17.72 7.72
N VAL A 317 -24.39 17.32 7.02
CA VAL A 317 -24.32 16.33 5.94
C VAL A 317 -24.78 16.93 4.61
N GLU A 318 -24.23 16.46 3.51
CA GLU A 318 -24.55 16.96 2.16
C GLU A 318 -25.79 16.26 1.55
N PHE A 319 -26.24 15.15 2.13
CA PHE A 319 -27.46 14.47 1.69
C PHE A 319 -28.70 15.07 2.33
N ASP A 320 -29.82 15.07 1.60
CA ASP A 320 -31.13 15.51 2.08
C ASP A 320 -31.75 14.44 2.99
N VAL A 321 -31.37 14.49 4.26
CA VAL A 321 -31.84 13.59 5.33
C VAL A 321 -32.11 14.38 6.61
N GLU A 322 -33.12 13.95 7.38
CA GLU A 322 -33.54 14.66 8.61
C GLU A 322 -32.86 14.10 9.85
N THR A 323 -32.57 12.78 9.87
CA THR A 323 -32.08 12.09 11.08
C THR A 323 -30.77 11.32 10.82
N PRO A 324 -29.97 11.10 11.89
CA PRO A 324 -28.79 10.24 11.83
C PRO A 324 -29.09 8.81 11.34
N VAL A 325 -30.26 8.25 11.70
CA VAL A 325 -30.71 6.92 11.25
C VAL A 325 -30.87 6.88 9.73
N GLN A 326 -31.63 7.86 9.17
CA GLN A 326 -31.84 7.97 7.73
C GLN A 326 -30.52 8.14 6.97
N TYR A 327 -29.58 8.88 7.53
CA TYR A 327 -28.27 9.05 6.93
C TYR A 327 -27.48 7.73 6.87
N ALA A 328 -27.41 7.01 7.98
CA ALA A 328 -26.71 5.74 8.03
C ALA A 328 -27.34 4.71 7.07
N ASP A 329 -28.66 4.63 7.00
CA ASP A 329 -29.38 3.77 6.04
C ASP A 329 -29.05 4.13 4.59
N LEU A 330 -29.07 5.43 4.26
CA LEU A 330 -28.70 5.90 2.93
C LEU A 330 -27.27 5.53 2.52
N ILE A 331 -26.31 5.65 3.46
CA ILE A 331 -24.93 5.22 3.22
C ILE A 331 -24.87 3.73 2.95
N PHE A 332 -25.56 2.90 3.76
CA PHE A 332 -25.58 1.45 3.56
C PHE A 332 -26.28 1.04 2.26
N ASP A 333 -27.32 1.75 1.82
CA ASP A 333 -27.96 1.52 0.54
C ASP A 333 -26.98 1.80 -0.62
N LYS A 334 -26.24 2.90 -0.56
CA LYS A 334 -25.20 3.23 -1.57
C LYS A 334 -24.07 2.21 -1.60
N ILE A 335 -23.62 1.72 -0.44
CA ILE A 335 -22.64 0.62 -0.39
C ILE A 335 -23.25 -0.64 -1.01
N GLY A 336 -24.54 -0.91 -0.73
CA GLY A 336 -25.28 -2.03 -1.33
C GLY A 336 -25.32 -1.96 -2.86
N ASP A 337 -25.58 -0.79 -3.41
CA ASP A 337 -25.57 -0.54 -4.85
C ASP A 337 -24.18 -0.79 -5.46
N ILE A 338 -23.11 -0.32 -4.81
CA ILE A 338 -21.73 -0.56 -5.25
C ILE A 338 -21.42 -2.07 -5.29
N VAL A 339 -21.78 -2.81 -4.24
CA VAL A 339 -21.54 -4.26 -4.17
C VAL A 339 -22.37 -5.00 -5.22
N ALA A 340 -23.64 -4.63 -5.40
CA ALA A 340 -24.51 -5.25 -6.39
C ALA A 340 -24.05 -5.02 -7.84
N GLN A 341 -23.63 -3.80 -8.16
CA GLN A 341 -23.10 -3.43 -9.48
C GLN A 341 -21.76 -4.09 -9.80
N ASN A 342 -21.00 -4.51 -8.78
CA ASN A 342 -19.69 -5.13 -8.91
C ASN A 342 -19.64 -6.56 -8.34
N SER A 343 -20.75 -7.31 -8.41
CA SER A 343 -20.91 -8.61 -7.76
C SER A 343 -19.94 -9.71 -8.21
N ASP A 344 -19.32 -9.56 -9.38
CA ASP A 344 -18.25 -10.44 -9.85
C ASP A 344 -16.96 -10.27 -9.05
N TYR A 345 -16.74 -9.09 -8.45
CA TYR A 345 -15.51 -8.72 -7.75
C TYR A 345 -15.71 -8.46 -6.25
N LEU A 346 -16.93 -8.10 -5.84
CA LEU A 346 -17.27 -7.70 -4.48
C LEU A 346 -18.37 -8.57 -3.89
N ALA A 347 -18.32 -8.78 -2.58
CA ALA A 347 -19.40 -9.37 -1.82
C ALA A 347 -19.40 -8.81 -0.38
N PHE A 348 -20.57 -8.77 0.25
CA PHE A 348 -20.65 -8.50 1.68
C PHE A 348 -20.07 -9.67 2.50
N ALA A 349 -19.52 -9.33 3.67
CA ALA A 349 -19.15 -10.30 4.69
C ALA A 349 -19.57 -9.77 6.07
N ARG A 350 -20.23 -10.63 6.84
CA ARG A 350 -20.70 -10.37 8.22
C ARG A 350 -20.06 -11.30 9.23
N THR A 351 -19.36 -12.33 8.76
CA THR A 351 -18.72 -13.34 9.59
C THR A 351 -17.33 -13.68 9.07
N PRO A 352 -16.42 -14.19 9.93
CA PRO A 352 -15.12 -14.67 9.46
C PRO A 352 -15.21 -15.71 8.35
N ALA A 353 -16.19 -16.63 8.42
CA ALA A 353 -16.39 -17.67 7.41
C ALA A 353 -16.70 -17.08 6.02
N GLN A 354 -17.53 -16.02 5.95
CA GLN A 354 -17.86 -15.35 4.69
C GLN A 354 -16.65 -14.64 4.08
N LEU A 355 -15.78 -14.03 4.88
CA LEU A 355 -14.54 -13.41 4.42
C LEU A 355 -13.64 -14.43 3.70
N TYR A 356 -13.42 -15.58 4.31
CA TYR A 356 -12.63 -16.66 3.69
C TYR A 356 -13.31 -17.23 2.43
N ALA A 357 -14.63 -17.41 2.45
CA ALA A 357 -15.38 -17.88 1.29
C ALA A 357 -15.30 -16.91 0.10
N ASN A 358 -15.41 -15.60 0.37
CA ASN A 358 -15.26 -14.57 -0.66
C ASN A 358 -13.85 -14.58 -1.25
N LYS A 359 -12.81 -14.63 -0.42
CA LYS A 359 -11.42 -14.75 -0.89
C LYS A 359 -11.22 -15.99 -1.77
N GLN A 360 -11.73 -17.14 -1.35
CA GLN A 360 -11.64 -18.40 -2.12
C GLN A 360 -12.35 -18.30 -3.47
N SER A 361 -13.44 -17.53 -3.56
CA SER A 361 -14.15 -17.27 -4.81
C SER A 361 -13.53 -16.14 -5.66
N GLY A 362 -12.41 -15.57 -5.25
CA GLY A 362 -11.72 -14.47 -5.93
C GLY A 362 -12.38 -13.09 -5.76
N ARG A 363 -13.35 -12.96 -4.84
CA ARG A 363 -14.02 -11.69 -4.54
C ARG A 363 -13.44 -11.01 -3.32
N LYS A 364 -13.42 -9.69 -3.34
CA LYS A 364 -13.11 -8.86 -2.18
C LYS A 364 -14.35 -8.69 -1.31
N SER A 365 -14.13 -8.47 -0.02
CA SER A 365 -15.21 -8.33 0.94
C SER A 365 -15.39 -6.90 1.43
N ILE A 366 -16.64 -6.48 1.53
CA ILE A 366 -17.05 -5.27 2.23
C ILE A 366 -17.78 -5.67 3.51
N MET A 367 -17.28 -5.23 4.65
CA MET A 367 -18.00 -5.23 5.93
C MET A 367 -18.61 -3.87 6.18
N LEU A 368 -19.65 -3.80 7.00
CA LEU A 368 -20.30 -2.57 7.39
C LEU A 368 -20.04 -2.24 8.85
N GLY A 369 -19.78 -0.98 9.15
CA GLY A 369 -19.66 -0.44 10.51
C GLY A 369 -20.38 0.89 10.64
N ILE A 370 -20.57 1.34 11.87
CA ILE A 370 -21.03 2.70 12.17
C ILE A 370 -19.92 3.40 12.94
N GLU A 371 -19.53 4.58 12.48
CA GLU A 371 -18.68 5.47 13.24
C GLU A 371 -19.49 6.64 13.79
N ASN A 372 -19.52 6.73 15.12
CA ASN A 372 -20.34 7.55 15.97
C ASN A 372 -21.73 6.97 16.26
N GLY A 373 -21.90 6.47 17.49
CA GLY A 373 -23.18 5.96 18.00
C GLY A 373 -24.33 6.95 18.00
N LEU A 374 -24.11 8.19 17.53
CA LEU A 374 -25.16 9.15 17.21
C LEU A 374 -26.25 8.56 16.31
N ALA A 375 -25.87 7.56 15.47
CA ALA A 375 -26.81 6.80 14.64
C ALA A 375 -27.93 6.10 15.44
N ILE A 376 -27.70 5.79 16.73
CA ILE A 376 -28.70 5.14 17.58
C ILE A 376 -29.83 6.09 17.95
N HIS A 377 -29.58 7.41 17.91
CA HIS A 377 -30.58 8.44 18.00
C HIS A 377 -31.52 8.29 19.20
N HIS A 378 -30.94 7.96 20.36
CA HIS A 378 -31.61 7.74 21.65
C HIS A 378 -32.75 6.72 21.65
N ASP A 379 -32.67 5.72 20.72
CA ASP A 379 -33.64 4.63 20.63
C ASP A 379 -32.91 3.28 20.47
N LEU A 380 -33.02 2.39 21.46
CA LEU A 380 -32.39 1.08 21.46
C LEU A 380 -32.83 0.19 20.28
N ALA A 381 -34.05 0.39 19.74
CA ALA A 381 -34.51 -0.37 18.57
C ALA A 381 -33.60 -0.14 17.36
N ASN A 382 -32.90 0.98 17.28
CA ASN A 382 -31.96 1.26 16.19
C ASN A 382 -30.69 0.39 16.25
N VAL A 383 -30.30 -0.13 17.42
CA VAL A 383 -29.19 -1.10 17.51
C VAL A 383 -29.57 -2.40 16.78
N GLU A 384 -30.79 -2.91 17.01
CA GLU A 384 -31.31 -4.09 16.31
C GLU A 384 -31.54 -3.82 14.83
N HIS A 385 -32.07 -2.65 14.46
CA HIS A 385 -32.22 -2.23 13.06
C HIS A 385 -30.91 -2.31 12.31
N PHE A 386 -29.84 -1.71 12.84
CA PHE A 386 -28.53 -1.76 12.17
C PHE A 386 -27.85 -3.12 12.23
N ALA A 387 -28.09 -3.93 13.27
CA ALA A 387 -27.67 -5.33 13.27
C ALA A 387 -28.30 -6.11 12.12
N GLN A 388 -29.58 -5.89 11.82
CA GLN A 388 -30.27 -6.48 10.67
C GLN A 388 -29.73 -5.97 9.33
N ARG A 389 -29.28 -4.71 9.25
CA ARG A 389 -28.55 -4.16 8.09
C ARG A 389 -27.20 -4.87 7.88
N GLY A 390 -26.67 -5.52 8.91
CA GLY A 390 -25.47 -6.36 8.85
C GLY A 390 -24.18 -5.68 9.20
N ILE A 391 -24.23 -4.63 10.03
CA ILE A 391 -23.02 -4.05 10.60
C ILE A 391 -22.31 -5.07 11.51
N VAL A 392 -21.01 -4.89 11.68
CA VAL A 392 -20.18 -5.74 12.54
C VAL A 392 -19.74 -5.04 13.82
N TYR A 393 -19.75 -3.70 13.84
CA TYR A 393 -19.46 -2.91 15.04
C TYR A 393 -20.12 -1.53 15.01
N ILE A 394 -20.15 -0.89 16.18
CA ILE A 394 -20.47 0.54 16.36
C ILE A 394 -19.35 1.17 17.19
N THR A 395 -18.73 2.24 16.66
CA THR A 395 -17.86 3.15 17.42
C THR A 395 -18.74 4.04 18.26
N LEU A 396 -18.61 3.98 19.60
CA LEU A 396 -19.58 4.58 20.52
C LEU A 396 -19.74 6.09 20.38
N CYS A 397 -18.67 6.82 20.06
CA CYS A 397 -18.66 8.25 19.81
C CYS A 397 -17.61 8.62 18.77
N HIS A 398 -17.62 9.89 18.32
CA HIS A 398 -16.58 10.47 17.48
C HIS A 398 -15.92 11.67 18.16
N ASN A 399 -15.69 12.79 17.48
CA ASN A 399 -15.03 14.00 18.00
C ASN A 399 -16.01 14.92 18.78
N GLY A 400 -16.71 14.37 19.76
CA GLY A 400 -17.64 15.07 20.66
C GLY A 400 -18.48 14.06 21.44
N ASP A 401 -18.95 14.49 22.61
CA ASP A 401 -19.85 13.67 23.43
C ASP A 401 -21.19 13.52 22.71
N ASN A 402 -21.79 12.34 22.85
CA ASN A 402 -23.14 12.03 22.35
C ASN A 402 -23.97 11.40 23.46
N ASP A 403 -25.15 10.85 23.15
CA ASP A 403 -26.05 10.25 24.15
C ASP A 403 -25.47 9.01 24.84
N ILE A 404 -24.44 8.41 24.28
CA ILE A 404 -23.86 7.13 24.71
C ILE A 404 -22.69 7.34 25.67
N CYS A 405 -21.72 8.20 25.31
CA CYS A 405 -20.52 8.38 26.11
C CYS A 405 -19.75 9.66 25.78
N ASP A 406 -18.80 9.98 26.64
CA ASP A 406 -17.85 11.06 26.42
C ASP A 406 -16.75 10.65 25.45
N SER A 407 -16.40 11.57 24.55
CA SER A 407 -15.30 11.48 23.58
C SER A 407 -13.99 11.96 24.18
N ALA A 408 -12.87 11.46 23.66
CA ALA A 408 -11.52 11.96 23.95
C ALA A 408 -11.34 13.45 23.57
N ARG A 409 -12.20 13.99 22.72
CA ARG A 409 -12.28 15.41 22.31
C ARG A 409 -13.58 16.08 22.74
N GLY A 410 -14.33 15.46 23.66
CA GLY A 410 -15.58 15.96 24.19
C GLY A 410 -15.42 16.89 25.41
N SER A 411 -16.53 17.24 25.99
CA SER A 411 -16.66 18.16 27.13
C SER A 411 -16.77 17.44 28.47
N ASN A 412 -16.71 16.10 28.49
CA ASN A 412 -16.88 15.24 29.66
C ASN A 412 -18.29 15.38 30.27
N THR A 413 -19.32 15.32 29.44
CA THR A 413 -20.73 15.55 29.76
C THR A 413 -21.31 14.52 30.72
N HIS A 414 -20.94 13.24 30.56
CA HIS A 414 -21.48 12.10 31.32
C HIS A 414 -20.51 11.61 32.39
N HIS A 415 -19.27 12.10 32.42
CA HIS A 415 -18.17 11.54 33.23
C HIS A 415 -17.93 10.07 32.95
N GLY A 416 -18.02 9.67 31.67
CA GLY A 416 -17.81 8.32 31.15
C GLY A 416 -18.94 7.87 30.22
N VAL A 417 -19.41 6.64 30.40
CA VAL A 417 -20.57 6.08 29.69
C VAL A 417 -21.86 6.52 30.39
N SER A 418 -22.85 6.98 29.64
CA SER A 418 -24.17 7.37 30.17
C SER A 418 -25.02 6.13 30.53
N ASP A 419 -26.13 6.35 31.26
CA ASP A 419 -27.12 5.28 31.56
C ASP A 419 -27.72 4.69 30.27
N PHE A 420 -27.92 5.51 29.24
CA PHE A 420 -28.36 5.05 27.92
C PHE A 420 -27.25 4.28 27.22
N GLY A 421 -26.01 4.76 27.31
CA GLY A 421 -24.85 4.09 26.75
C GLY A 421 -24.62 2.69 27.34
N GLU A 422 -24.87 2.50 28.63
CA GLU A 422 -24.84 1.15 29.24
C GLU A 422 -25.85 0.21 28.58
N GLN A 423 -27.07 0.69 28.32
CA GLN A 423 -28.10 -0.10 27.64
C GLN A 423 -27.69 -0.43 26.19
N VAL A 424 -27.12 0.55 25.47
CA VAL A 424 -26.61 0.33 24.10
C VAL A 424 -25.52 -0.75 24.08
N ILE A 425 -24.52 -0.69 24.97
CA ILE A 425 -23.44 -1.69 25.06
C ILE A 425 -24.01 -3.08 25.34
N ARG A 426 -24.96 -3.20 26.28
CA ARG A 426 -25.61 -4.48 26.61
C ARG A 426 -26.40 -5.03 25.42
N GLU A 427 -27.08 -4.17 24.67
CA GLU A 427 -27.85 -4.54 23.49
C GLU A 427 -26.93 -4.98 22.35
N MET A 428 -25.79 -4.28 22.12
CA MET A 428 -24.76 -4.70 21.18
C MET A 428 -24.23 -6.11 21.53
N ASN A 429 -23.95 -6.38 22.81
CA ASN A 429 -23.52 -7.71 23.24
C ASN A 429 -24.60 -8.76 22.98
N ARG A 430 -25.88 -8.46 23.24
CA ARG A 430 -27.00 -9.37 22.97
C ARG A 430 -27.13 -9.71 21.49
N LEU A 431 -26.82 -8.77 20.60
CA LEU A 431 -26.95 -8.92 19.16
C LEU A 431 -25.66 -9.42 18.48
N GLY A 432 -24.57 -9.64 19.23
CA GLY A 432 -23.31 -10.09 18.67
C GLY A 432 -22.56 -9.04 17.87
N LEU A 433 -22.75 -7.75 18.19
CA LEU A 433 -22.02 -6.62 17.62
C LEU A 433 -20.80 -6.27 18.47
N MET A 434 -19.66 -6.04 17.83
CA MET A 434 -18.46 -5.59 18.53
C MET A 434 -18.63 -4.14 18.98
N VAL A 435 -18.24 -3.86 20.23
CA VAL A 435 -18.15 -2.49 20.76
C VAL A 435 -16.79 -1.92 20.38
N ASP A 436 -16.78 -0.78 19.68
CA ASP A 436 -15.55 -0.09 19.30
C ASP A 436 -15.35 1.17 20.14
N LEU A 437 -14.16 1.25 20.77
CA LEU A 437 -13.79 2.36 21.68
C LEU A 437 -12.81 3.35 21.04
N SER A 438 -12.57 3.30 19.75
CA SER A 438 -11.90 4.40 19.07
C SER A 438 -12.67 5.69 19.34
N HIS A 439 -11.99 6.83 19.55
CA HIS A 439 -12.54 8.12 19.96
C HIS A 439 -13.05 8.27 21.41
N ALA A 440 -13.29 7.18 22.16
CA ALA A 440 -13.81 7.26 23.51
C ALA A 440 -12.83 7.97 24.48
N SER A 441 -13.37 8.72 25.44
CA SER A 441 -12.57 9.26 26.53
C SER A 441 -11.96 8.12 27.36
N GLU A 442 -10.90 8.40 28.11
CA GLU A 442 -10.27 7.38 28.97
C GLU A 442 -11.27 6.81 30.00
N LYS A 443 -12.14 7.64 30.54
CA LYS A 443 -13.18 7.19 31.47
C LYS A 443 -14.23 6.31 30.78
N SER A 444 -14.74 6.75 29.61
CA SER A 444 -15.68 5.96 28.81
C SER A 444 -15.09 4.60 28.39
N PHE A 445 -13.78 4.57 28.10
CA PHE A 445 -13.06 3.36 27.76
C PHE A 445 -13.12 2.34 28.91
N TYR A 446 -12.78 2.74 30.14
CA TYR A 446 -12.81 1.84 31.29
C TYR A 446 -14.23 1.44 31.70
N ASP A 447 -15.21 2.35 31.62
CA ASP A 447 -16.61 2.04 31.89
C ASP A 447 -17.14 0.98 30.91
N ALA A 448 -16.90 1.18 29.61
CA ALA A 448 -17.33 0.23 28.59
C ALA A 448 -16.69 -1.17 28.80
N LEU A 449 -15.40 -1.22 29.19
CA LEU A 449 -14.74 -2.49 29.54
C LEU A 449 -15.40 -3.21 30.74
N GLN A 450 -15.96 -2.46 31.69
CA GLN A 450 -16.69 -3.04 32.84
C GLN A 450 -18.09 -3.52 32.45
N ILE A 451 -18.79 -2.76 31.61
CA ILE A 451 -20.17 -3.01 31.18
C ILE A 451 -20.24 -4.19 30.21
N SER A 452 -19.32 -4.24 29.23
CA SER A 452 -19.36 -5.25 28.18
C SER A 452 -19.07 -6.64 28.71
N SER A 453 -19.92 -7.59 28.33
CA SER A 453 -19.74 -9.03 28.59
C SER A 453 -18.88 -9.74 27.57
N THR A 454 -18.56 -9.08 26.46
CA THR A 454 -17.74 -9.59 25.35
C THR A 454 -16.45 -8.78 25.18
N PRO A 455 -15.42 -9.33 24.51
CA PRO A 455 -14.24 -8.57 24.16
C PRO A 455 -14.59 -7.33 23.32
N ILE A 456 -13.83 -6.26 23.53
CA ILE A 456 -13.99 -4.96 22.88
C ILE A 456 -12.87 -4.70 21.89
N VAL A 457 -13.09 -3.84 20.91
CA VAL A 457 -12.10 -3.43 19.92
C VAL A 457 -11.81 -1.93 19.96
N CYS A 458 -10.63 -1.54 19.47
CA CYS A 458 -10.36 -0.18 18.99
C CYS A 458 -10.01 -0.29 17.50
N SER A 459 -10.94 0.09 16.63
CA SER A 459 -10.85 -0.13 15.18
C SER A 459 -9.72 0.64 14.52
N HIS A 460 -9.32 1.81 15.08
CA HIS A 460 -8.27 2.69 14.58
C HIS A 460 -7.72 3.59 15.71
N SER A 461 -6.71 3.14 16.47
CA SER A 461 -6.12 3.88 17.60
C SER A 461 -4.66 3.55 17.80
N SER A 462 -3.80 4.59 17.84
CA SER A 462 -2.36 4.45 18.02
C SER A 462 -1.92 4.55 19.49
N CYS A 463 -0.61 4.63 19.76
CA CYS A 463 -0.04 4.57 21.11
C CYS A 463 0.30 5.97 21.64
N ARG A 464 -0.24 6.33 22.82
CA ARG A 464 0.02 7.63 23.45
C ARG A 464 1.48 7.81 23.88
N ALA A 465 2.16 6.71 24.21
CA ALA A 465 3.58 6.75 24.58
C ALA A 465 4.48 7.29 23.46
N LEU A 466 4.14 7.08 22.20
CA LEU A 466 4.90 7.57 21.04
C LEU A 466 4.39 8.92 20.52
N CYS A 467 3.09 9.13 20.55
CA CYS A 467 2.48 10.40 20.18
C CYS A 467 1.41 10.77 21.22
N ASP A 468 1.76 11.66 22.14
CA ASP A 468 0.91 12.05 23.25
C ASP A 468 -0.20 13.00 22.80
N VAL A 469 -1.31 12.41 22.36
CA VAL A 469 -2.58 13.05 22.00
C VAL A 469 -3.72 12.27 22.66
N PRO A 470 -4.83 12.95 23.07
CA PRO A 470 -5.93 12.30 23.79
C PRO A 470 -6.57 11.11 23.06
N ARG A 471 -6.49 11.12 21.73
CA ARG A 471 -7.08 10.12 20.84
C ARG A 471 -6.33 8.77 20.86
N ASN A 472 -5.04 8.78 21.27
CA ASN A 472 -4.21 7.61 21.37
C ASN A 472 -4.38 6.88 22.71
N LEU A 473 -4.22 5.56 22.68
CA LEU A 473 -4.33 4.69 23.87
C LEU A 473 -3.06 4.77 24.73
N THR A 474 -3.26 4.87 26.04
CA THR A 474 -2.18 4.67 27.02
C THR A 474 -1.80 3.20 27.10
N ASP A 475 -0.59 2.90 27.58
CA ASP A 475 -0.14 1.51 27.84
C ASP A 475 -1.07 0.78 28.82
N ASN A 476 -1.68 1.50 29.76
CA ASN A 476 -2.64 0.93 30.71
C ASN A 476 -3.97 0.56 30.02
N GLN A 477 -4.45 1.40 29.09
CA GLN A 477 -5.62 1.07 28.27
C GLN A 477 -5.35 -0.15 27.39
N LEU A 478 -4.17 -0.22 26.75
CA LEU A 478 -3.77 -1.38 25.96
C LEU A 478 -3.78 -2.67 26.81
N ARG A 479 -3.17 -2.64 28.01
CA ARG A 479 -3.16 -3.80 28.93
C ARG A 479 -4.58 -4.19 29.38
N ALA A 480 -5.43 -3.21 29.69
CA ALA A 480 -6.80 -3.47 30.11
C ALA A 480 -7.64 -4.10 28.99
N LEU A 481 -7.48 -3.60 27.74
CA LEU A 481 -8.12 -4.15 26.55
C LEU A 481 -7.70 -5.62 26.31
N ALA A 482 -6.40 -5.87 26.32
CA ALA A 482 -5.83 -7.20 26.11
C ALA A 482 -6.26 -8.19 27.21
N ALA A 483 -6.31 -7.77 28.48
CA ALA A 483 -6.77 -8.58 29.60
C ALA A 483 -8.24 -9.04 29.44
N ARG A 484 -9.04 -8.32 28.67
CA ARG A 484 -10.43 -8.67 28.30
C ARG A 484 -10.52 -9.40 26.95
N GLY A 485 -9.39 -9.80 26.36
CA GLY A 485 -9.32 -10.48 25.07
C GLY A 485 -9.52 -9.59 23.84
N GLY A 486 -9.53 -8.28 24.01
CA GLY A 486 -9.75 -7.31 22.95
C GLY A 486 -8.55 -7.12 22.00
N VAL A 487 -8.71 -6.21 21.04
CA VAL A 487 -7.68 -5.88 20.04
C VAL A 487 -7.68 -4.38 19.74
N ALA A 488 -6.48 -3.80 19.60
CA ALA A 488 -6.27 -2.43 19.15
C ALA A 488 -5.64 -2.43 17.76
N GLN A 489 -6.19 -1.63 16.85
CA GLN A 489 -5.70 -1.47 15.49
C GLN A 489 -4.98 -0.13 15.37
N VAL A 490 -3.73 -0.14 14.88
CA VAL A 490 -2.96 1.07 14.63
C VAL A 490 -3.57 1.84 13.47
N THR A 491 -3.82 3.14 13.66
CA THR A 491 -4.34 4.03 12.62
C THR A 491 -3.22 4.64 11.79
N LEU A 492 -3.53 5.04 10.55
CA LEU A 492 -2.61 5.73 9.64
C LEU A 492 -2.85 7.25 9.57
N TYR A 493 -3.59 7.83 10.52
CA TYR A 493 -3.70 9.28 10.61
C TYR A 493 -2.38 9.87 11.11
N HIS A 494 -1.75 10.70 10.27
CA HIS A 494 -0.41 11.25 10.53
C HIS A 494 -0.28 11.96 11.89
N GLY A 495 -1.32 12.73 12.31
CA GLY A 495 -1.32 13.47 13.59
C GLY A 495 -1.42 12.58 14.84
N PHE A 496 -1.75 11.29 14.70
CA PHE A 496 -1.73 10.30 15.79
C PHE A 496 -0.46 9.45 15.80
N LEU A 497 0.32 9.51 14.75
CA LEU A 497 1.62 8.84 14.66
C LEU A 497 2.76 9.79 15.07
N ARG A 498 2.70 11.06 14.63
CA ARG A 498 3.71 12.08 14.94
C ARG A 498 3.07 13.45 15.15
N LYS A 499 3.57 14.19 16.16
CA LYS A 499 3.06 15.55 16.46
C LYS A 499 3.38 16.59 15.39
N ASP A 500 4.45 16.40 14.62
CA ASP A 500 4.84 17.29 13.52
C ASP A 500 4.04 17.06 12.23
N GLY A 501 3.22 15.99 12.16
CA GLY A 501 2.40 15.65 11.01
C GLY A 501 3.17 15.07 9.81
N GLU A 502 4.45 14.77 9.95
CA GLU A 502 5.33 14.22 8.90
C GLU A 502 5.51 12.69 9.02
N ALA A 503 4.43 11.98 9.37
CA ALA A 503 4.48 10.54 9.59
C ALA A 503 4.65 9.74 8.30
N ASP A 504 5.28 8.58 8.45
CA ASP A 504 5.46 7.62 7.37
C ASP A 504 5.24 6.16 7.85
N ILE A 505 5.43 5.21 6.93
CA ILE A 505 5.24 3.78 7.21
C ILE A 505 6.08 3.28 8.40
N LEU A 506 7.27 3.85 8.65
CA LEU A 506 8.12 3.42 9.75
C LEU A 506 7.56 3.89 11.10
N ASP A 507 6.89 5.04 11.14
CA ASP A 507 6.17 5.51 12.33
C ASP A 507 4.99 4.59 12.65
N ALA A 508 4.21 4.19 11.65
CA ALA A 508 3.12 3.22 11.84
C ALA A 508 3.64 1.88 12.37
N ILE A 509 4.74 1.38 11.82
CA ILE A 509 5.42 0.17 12.33
C ILE A 509 5.91 0.37 13.77
N ALA A 510 6.47 1.53 14.11
CA ALA A 510 6.93 1.80 15.48
C ALA A 510 5.75 1.74 16.48
N HIS A 511 4.59 2.30 16.14
CA HIS A 511 3.38 2.19 16.95
C HIS A 511 2.90 0.74 17.10
N LEU A 512 2.94 -0.05 16.03
CA LEU A 512 2.62 -1.47 16.05
C LEU A 512 3.58 -2.23 16.99
N GLU A 513 4.89 -2.03 16.83
CA GLU A 513 5.92 -2.69 17.64
C GLU A 513 5.83 -2.30 19.13
N HIS A 514 5.51 -1.03 19.42
CA HIS A 514 5.26 -0.58 20.78
C HIS A 514 4.06 -1.33 21.38
N ALA A 515 2.92 -1.34 20.69
CA ALA A 515 1.73 -2.05 21.17
C ALA A 515 2.02 -3.55 21.37
N VAL A 516 2.70 -4.21 20.43
CA VAL A 516 3.13 -5.61 20.57
C VAL A 516 4.01 -5.81 21.81
N SER A 517 4.93 -4.88 22.11
CA SER A 517 5.78 -4.95 23.29
C SER A 517 5.01 -4.87 24.61
N ILE A 518 3.87 -4.17 24.60
CA ILE A 518 3.03 -3.95 25.80
C ILE A 518 2.05 -5.11 26.04
N VAL A 519 1.42 -5.63 24.96
CA VAL A 519 0.28 -6.56 25.08
C VAL A 519 0.45 -7.88 24.33
N GLY A 520 1.55 -8.04 23.62
CA GLY A 520 1.79 -9.22 22.77
C GLY A 520 1.09 -9.15 21.42
N ILE A 521 1.48 -10.06 20.54
CA ILE A 521 1.06 -10.10 19.14
C ILE A 521 -0.44 -10.39 18.93
N ASP A 522 -1.10 -11.00 19.89
CA ASP A 522 -2.50 -11.46 19.78
C ASP A 522 -3.54 -10.33 19.94
N HIS A 523 -3.09 -9.10 20.26
CA HIS A 523 -3.96 -7.98 20.61
C HIS A 523 -3.76 -6.74 19.74
N VAL A 524 -3.06 -6.86 18.62
CA VAL A 524 -2.69 -5.72 17.77
C VAL A 524 -2.97 -6.02 16.30
N GLY A 525 -3.28 -4.99 15.52
CA GLY A 525 -3.45 -5.06 14.07
C GLY A 525 -3.42 -3.69 13.40
N LEU A 526 -4.00 -3.59 12.22
CA LEU A 526 -4.04 -2.37 11.39
C LEU A 526 -5.49 -1.98 11.07
N GLY A 527 -5.84 -0.71 11.32
CA GLY A 527 -7.07 -0.07 10.88
C GLY A 527 -6.71 1.28 10.27
N THR A 528 -6.77 1.36 8.94
CA THR A 528 -6.08 2.43 8.20
C THR A 528 -6.61 3.81 8.44
N ASP A 529 -7.92 3.94 8.70
CA ASP A 529 -8.60 5.23 8.73
C ASP A 529 -8.51 5.96 7.36
N PHE A 530 -8.38 5.17 6.27
CA PHE A 530 -8.37 5.72 4.92
C PHE A 530 -9.66 6.48 4.65
N ASP A 531 -9.49 7.63 4.00
CA ASP A 531 -10.55 8.59 3.72
C ASP A 531 -11.12 9.32 4.95
N GLY A 532 -10.76 8.91 6.19
CA GLY A 532 -11.01 9.62 7.45
C GLY A 532 -9.78 10.36 7.99
N ASP A 533 -9.02 11.01 7.12
CA ASP A 533 -7.71 11.63 7.33
C ASP A 533 -6.53 10.64 7.43
N GLY A 534 -6.73 9.33 7.29
CA GLY A 534 -5.68 8.33 7.15
C GLY A 534 -4.95 8.43 5.83
N GLY A 535 -3.73 7.90 5.81
CA GLY A 535 -2.85 7.91 4.63
C GLY A 535 -1.55 8.66 4.88
N ILE A 536 -0.44 7.92 4.85
CA ILE A 536 0.91 8.41 5.16
C ILE A 536 1.89 8.03 4.05
N ARG A 537 3.06 8.64 4.03
CA ARG A 537 4.09 8.29 3.05
C ARG A 537 4.51 6.82 3.17
N GLY A 538 4.36 6.06 2.08
CA GLY A 538 4.61 4.60 2.04
C GLY A 538 3.41 3.74 2.42
N LEU A 539 2.27 4.36 2.78
CA LEU A 539 0.94 3.78 2.93
C LEU A 539 -0.09 4.88 2.61
N ALA A 540 0.00 5.45 1.41
CA ALA A 540 -0.80 6.60 1.01
C ALA A 540 -2.23 6.22 0.61
N ASP A 541 -2.44 5.02 0.12
CA ASP A 541 -3.74 4.46 -0.23
C ASP A 541 -3.70 2.92 -0.20
N SER A 542 -4.84 2.30 -0.42
CA SER A 542 -5.00 0.84 -0.39
C SER A 542 -4.05 0.08 -1.33
N SER A 543 -3.57 0.69 -2.42
CA SER A 543 -2.63 0.04 -3.33
C SER A 543 -1.22 -0.16 -2.74
N GLU A 544 -0.90 0.53 -1.64
CA GLU A 544 0.42 0.46 -0.98
C GLU A 544 0.48 -0.52 0.20
N LEU A 545 -0.62 -1.17 0.56
CA LEU A 545 -0.71 -2.05 1.74
C LEU A 545 0.29 -3.22 1.73
N ILE A 546 0.71 -3.70 0.54
CA ILE A 546 1.75 -4.72 0.44
C ILE A 546 3.12 -4.25 1.00
N LEU A 547 3.40 -2.93 1.00
CA LEU A 547 4.62 -2.37 1.60
C LEU A 547 4.65 -2.59 3.12
N PHE A 548 3.49 -2.56 3.79
CA PHE A 548 3.40 -2.87 5.21
C PHE A 548 3.83 -4.31 5.50
N THR A 549 3.36 -5.26 4.70
CA THR A 549 3.79 -6.66 4.80
C THR A 549 5.29 -6.81 4.57
N GLN A 550 5.86 -6.13 3.57
CA GLN A 550 7.31 -6.13 3.33
C GLN A 550 8.09 -5.61 4.55
N GLN A 551 7.60 -4.55 5.20
CA GLN A 551 8.24 -4.02 6.41
C GLN A 551 8.22 -5.01 7.57
N LEU A 552 7.13 -5.76 7.76
CA LEU A 552 7.03 -6.81 8.77
C LEU A 552 7.97 -7.99 8.47
N LEU A 553 8.04 -8.42 7.22
CA LEU A 553 8.97 -9.48 6.77
C LEU A 553 10.44 -9.09 6.98
N ARG A 554 10.83 -7.84 6.67
CA ARG A 554 12.18 -7.31 6.94
C ARG A 554 12.53 -7.34 8.43
N ARG A 555 11.55 -7.16 9.30
CA ARG A 555 11.67 -7.22 10.77
C ARG A 555 11.60 -8.64 11.33
N LYS A 556 11.51 -9.64 10.43
CA LYS A 556 11.50 -11.06 10.78
C LYS A 556 10.27 -11.51 11.58
N TYR A 557 9.14 -10.81 11.46
CA TYR A 557 7.88 -11.34 11.91
C TYR A 557 7.58 -12.66 11.19
N SER A 558 7.06 -13.65 11.92
CA SER A 558 6.63 -14.91 11.30
C SER A 558 5.40 -14.69 10.42
N GLU A 559 5.17 -15.55 9.44
CA GLU A 559 3.97 -15.51 8.61
C GLU A 559 2.68 -15.59 9.47
N THR A 560 2.72 -16.38 10.53
CA THR A 560 1.60 -16.49 11.49
C THR A 560 1.35 -15.16 12.22
N ASP A 561 2.40 -14.46 12.66
CA ASP A 561 2.25 -13.18 13.34
C ASP A 561 1.74 -12.09 12.39
N ILE A 562 2.23 -12.07 11.16
CA ILE A 562 1.75 -11.15 10.12
C ILE A 562 0.27 -11.41 9.82
N ALA A 563 -0.15 -12.67 9.75
CA ALA A 563 -1.57 -13.05 9.56
C ALA A 563 -2.47 -12.60 10.72
N LYS A 564 -1.97 -12.64 11.97
CA LYS A 564 -2.67 -12.10 13.14
C LYS A 564 -2.88 -10.59 13.02
N ILE A 565 -1.82 -9.84 12.64
CA ILE A 565 -1.86 -8.38 12.45
C ILE A 565 -2.85 -8.01 11.34
N TRP A 566 -2.84 -8.71 10.21
CA TRP A 566 -3.68 -8.41 9.04
C TRP A 566 -5.17 -8.76 9.19
N GLY A 567 -5.58 -9.32 10.31
CA GLY A 567 -6.99 -9.58 10.56
C GLY A 567 -7.26 -10.75 11.49
N GLY A 568 -6.30 -11.66 11.69
CA GLY A 568 -6.52 -12.85 12.53
C GLY A 568 -6.96 -12.49 13.95
N ASN A 569 -6.37 -11.46 14.56
CA ASN A 569 -6.75 -10.98 15.89
C ASN A 569 -8.15 -10.34 15.90
N TRP A 570 -8.49 -9.52 14.90
CA TRP A 570 -9.81 -8.95 14.75
C TRP A 570 -10.88 -10.03 14.58
N LEU A 571 -10.63 -11.00 13.70
CA LEU A 571 -11.56 -12.09 13.42
C LEU A 571 -11.74 -13.03 14.62
N ARG A 572 -10.74 -13.18 15.47
CA ARG A 572 -10.85 -13.88 16.75
C ARG A 572 -11.86 -13.17 17.66
N VAL A 573 -11.74 -11.87 17.83
CA VAL A 573 -12.69 -11.07 18.63
C VAL A 573 -14.08 -11.12 18.01
N MET A 574 -14.20 -10.87 16.72
CA MET A 574 -15.47 -10.90 15.99
C MET A 574 -16.20 -12.25 16.18
N ARG A 575 -15.48 -13.37 16.07
CA ARG A 575 -16.05 -14.71 16.31
C ARG A 575 -16.53 -14.87 17.76
N GLN A 576 -15.71 -14.49 18.74
CA GLN A 576 -16.07 -14.58 20.16
C GLN A 576 -17.32 -13.76 20.48
N VAL A 577 -17.45 -12.58 19.91
CA VAL A 577 -18.63 -11.71 20.08
C VAL A 577 -19.86 -12.34 19.43
N GLN A 578 -19.75 -12.83 18.21
CA GLN A 578 -20.88 -13.47 17.50
C GLN A 578 -21.32 -14.79 18.13
N GLU A 579 -20.39 -15.60 18.62
CA GLU A 579 -20.69 -16.87 19.30
C GLU A 579 -21.25 -16.68 20.71
N SER A 580 -21.15 -15.50 21.30
CA SER A 580 -21.73 -15.20 22.62
C SER A 580 -23.25 -14.98 22.59
N VAL A 581 -23.85 -14.82 21.42
CA VAL A 581 -25.30 -14.68 21.24
C VAL A 581 -25.97 -15.98 21.62
N LYS A 582 -26.84 -15.92 22.64
CA LYS A 582 -27.58 -17.08 23.18
C LYS A 582 -28.93 -17.24 22.49
#